data_8bd1ecf8a4d25f9e75b9f63438f96b96
#
_entry.id   8bd1ecf8a4d25f9e75b9f63438f96b96
#
_cell.length_a   1.000
_cell.length_b   1.000
_cell.length_c   1.000
_cell.angle_alpha   90.00
_cell.angle_beta   90.00
_cell.angle_gamma   90.00
#
_symmetry.space_group_name_H-M   'P 1'
#
loop_
_entity.id
_entity.type
_entity.pdbx_description
1 polymer ?
#
loop_
_entity_poly.entity_id
_entity_poly.type
_entity_poly.pdbx_seq_one_letter_code
_entity_poly.pdbx_strand_id
1 'polypeptide(L)'
;MLAASLAFALVGCATPVLKPSVDMPPRFAAAATADAEVEAAWWNSYGDPVLSDLVRRAARENRDVKIAAERVRAARSGETISRSWLYPSVGIQAAGSDQRTGYDSATKHAIAAAADSKSWQGGLEVSWEIDIAGRLRAGAAASAADTRAAEDTARGVRLLVVSDVATNYFILVGALHQLDTVRAISAAQDETLRLVSARERAGLATSFDVERARTDASKARAAIPPLETLAAVSRHRIAVLIGDQAFNASSIAPSGVDLRVPAARAGQPADLLRRRPDLLAAEAQLDAANARRQQAMAEWFPRLLLGGVFGGEGLQANGLSLGAARFTNVAALLAMPIFNAGRTQAINDIAESGQKEAVLRYEDAIVRALEDVENSLVALDDERQRAQLLQSAAASADAALGHAQSLYDRGQIDLLPLLDAQRVRLSVRIGANDANTQALLDSVQLYKALGGGWEVFEPSTTPTAAQSKQSPNS
;
A
#
# COMPACT_ATOMS: atom_id res chain seq x y z
N MET A 1 -17.20 28.77 48.87
CA MET A 1 -16.84 29.56 47.68
C MET A 1 -15.59 29.02 46.93
N LEU A 2 -14.59 28.42 47.58
CA LEU A 2 -13.42 27.82 46.89
C LEU A 2 -13.78 26.64 45.99
N ALA A 3 -14.78 25.80 46.30
CA ALA A 3 -15.19 24.67 45.52
C ALA A 3 -15.87 25.04 44.15
N ALA A 4 -16.56 26.19 44.12
CA ALA A 4 -17.21 26.68 42.90
C ALA A 4 -16.21 27.30 41.90
N SER A 5 -15.10 27.88 42.40
CA SER A 5 -14.04 28.44 41.56
C SER A 5 -13.18 27.36 40.91
N LEU A 6 -13.06 26.17 41.51
CA LEU A 6 -12.34 25.02 40.96
C LEU A 6 -13.12 24.32 39.81
N ALA A 7 -14.46 24.37 39.86
CA ALA A 7 -15.32 23.78 38.85
C ALA A 7 -15.30 24.56 37.51
N PHE A 8 -15.04 25.88 37.53
CA PHE A 8 -14.98 26.70 36.32
C PHE A 8 -13.63 26.60 35.56
N ALA A 9 -12.57 26.12 36.19
CA ALA A 9 -11.27 25.90 35.54
C ALA A 9 -11.21 24.58 34.73
N LEU A 10 -12.25 23.74 34.83
CA LEU A 10 -12.37 22.45 34.10
C LEU A 10 -13.15 22.56 32.78
N VAL A 11 -13.54 23.78 32.37
CA VAL A 11 -14.01 23.99 30.99
C VAL A 11 -12.78 23.82 30.07
N GLY A 12 -12.58 22.60 29.63
CA GLY A 12 -11.42 22.17 28.91
C GLY A 12 -11.09 23.09 27.74
N CYS A 13 -9.84 23.50 27.64
CA CYS A 13 -9.27 24.05 26.41
C CYS A 13 -9.36 22.95 25.31
N ALA A 14 -10.52 22.93 24.66
CA ALA A 14 -10.63 22.08 23.46
C ALA A 14 -9.64 22.62 22.44
N THR A 15 -8.59 21.85 22.14
CA THR A 15 -7.68 22.19 21.06
C THR A 15 -8.47 22.21 19.75
N PRO A 16 -8.29 23.22 18.90
CA PRO A 16 -8.94 23.24 17.62
C PRO A 16 -8.50 22.00 16.80
N VAL A 17 -9.46 21.22 16.37
CA VAL A 17 -9.24 20.17 15.38
C VAL A 17 -9.03 20.86 14.05
N LEU A 18 -7.82 20.80 13.52
CA LEU A 18 -7.54 21.32 12.19
C LEU A 18 -8.18 20.41 11.14
N LYS A 19 -8.84 21.03 10.17
CA LYS A 19 -9.43 20.35 9.01
C LYS A 19 -8.76 20.85 7.76
N PRO A 20 -8.62 19.99 6.73
CA PRO A 20 -8.09 20.42 5.45
C PRO A 20 -9.02 21.42 4.76
N SER A 21 -8.43 22.29 3.96
CA SER A 21 -9.14 23.33 3.20
C SER A 21 -8.88 23.14 1.70
N VAL A 22 -9.33 22.00 1.14
CA VAL A 22 -9.24 21.71 -0.30
C VAL A 22 -10.63 21.72 -0.90
N ASP A 23 -10.85 22.59 -1.87
CA ASP A 23 -12.07 22.61 -2.67
C ASP A 23 -12.01 21.53 -3.73
N MET A 24 -12.89 20.53 -3.62
CA MET A 24 -12.99 19.46 -4.60
C MET A 24 -13.77 19.96 -5.84
N PRO A 25 -13.24 19.77 -7.06
CA PRO A 25 -13.99 20.10 -8.26
C PRO A 25 -15.23 19.19 -8.39
N PRO A 26 -16.33 19.66 -8.97
CA PRO A 26 -17.57 18.88 -9.08
C PRO A 26 -17.45 17.71 -10.06
N ARG A 27 -16.48 17.75 -10.98
CA ARG A 27 -16.20 16.71 -11.98
C ARG A 27 -14.74 16.80 -12.42
N PHE A 28 -14.22 15.70 -12.94
CA PHE A 28 -12.93 15.71 -13.63
C PHE A 28 -13.02 16.48 -14.95
N ALA A 29 -11.99 17.25 -15.26
CA ALA A 29 -11.97 18.07 -16.48
C ALA A 29 -11.88 17.21 -17.76
N ALA A 30 -11.13 16.10 -17.69
CA ALA A 30 -10.93 15.17 -18.81
C ALA A 30 -12.02 14.08 -18.93
N ALA A 31 -13.00 13.98 -18.00
CA ALA A 31 -14.02 12.93 -18.06
C ALA A 31 -15.18 13.29 -19.02
N ALA A 32 -15.44 12.43 -20.00
CA ALA A 32 -16.57 12.55 -20.90
C ALA A 32 -17.93 12.24 -20.24
N THR A 33 -17.96 11.38 -19.18
CA THR A 33 -19.17 10.97 -18.46
C THR A 33 -18.91 10.95 -16.95
N ALA A 34 -19.65 11.78 -16.19
CA ALA A 34 -19.44 12.01 -14.76
C ALA A 34 -20.10 10.96 -13.83
N ASP A 35 -21.05 10.15 -14.28
CA ASP A 35 -22.02 9.46 -13.39
C ASP A 35 -21.89 7.92 -13.36
N ALA A 36 -20.82 7.35 -13.83
CA ALA A 36 -20.65 5.89 -13.81
C ALA A 36 -19.84 5.42 -12.60
N GLU A 37 -20.46 4.62 -11.73
CA GLU A 37 -19.79 4.00 -10.60
C GLU A 37 -18.59 3.15 -11.06
N VAL A 38 -17.45 3.33 -10.40
CA VAL A 38 -16.23 2.57 -10.66
C VAL A 38 -16.40 1.16 -10.14
N GLU A 39 -16.22 0.15 -11.01
CA GLU A 39 -16.33 -1.26 -10.63
C GLU A 39 -15.20 -1.65 -9.68
N ALA A 40 -15.53 -2.21 -8.51
CA ALA A 40 -14.53 -2.63 -7.53
C ALA A 40 -13.64 -3.77 -8.07
N ALA A 41 -14.23 -4.73 -8.80
CA ALA A 41 -13.51 -5.83 -9.45
C ALA A 41 -13.16 -5.51 -10.92
N TRP A 42 -12.59 -4.35 -11.17
CA TRP A 42 -12.35 -3.79 -12.50
C TRP A 42 -11.62 -4.73 -13.47
N TRP A 43 -10.78 -5.65 -12.98
CA TRP A 43 -10.10 -6.64 -13.83
C TRP A 43 -11.04 -7.62 -14.51
N ASN A 44 -12.28 -7.79 -14.02
CA ASN A 44 -13.29 -8.63 -14.66
C ASN A 44 -13.83 -7.98 -15.95
N SER A 45 -13.77 -6.66 -16.06
CA SER A 45 -14.25 -5.92 -17.25
C SER A 45 -13.44 -6.21 -18.51
N TYR A 46 -12.24 -6.78 -18.38
CA TYR A 46 -11.45 -7.27 -19.53
C TYR A 46 -11.90 -8.64 -20.05
N GLY A 47 -12.79 -9.34 -19.33
CA GLY A 47 -13.32 -10.63 -19.76
C GLY A 47 -12.32 -11.79 -19.73
N ASP A 48 -11.15 -11.63 -19.07
CA ASP A 48 -10.10 -12.65 -19.02
C ASP A 48 -10.10 -13.41 -17.69
N PRO A 49 -10.45 -14.72 -17.69
CA PRO A 49 -10.45 -15.53 -16.47
C PRO A 49 -9.04 -15.77 -15.92
N VAL A 50 -8.00 -15.78 -16.77
CA VAL A 50 -6.61 -15.97 -16.34
C VAL A 50 -6.15 -14.76 -15.53
N LEU A 51 -6.41 -13.54 -16.01
CA LEU A 51 -6.14 -12.32 -15.27
C LEU A 51 -6.84 -12.32 -13.91
N SER A 52 -8.14 -12.65 -13.90
CA SER A 52 -8.94 -12.70 -12.68
C SER A 52 -8.42 -13.72 -11.66
N ASP A 53 -7.89 -14.86 -12.10
CA ASP A 53 -7.27 -15.86 -11.22
C ASP A 53 -5.93 -15.36 -10.65
N LEU A 54 -5.07 -14.79 -11.49
CA LEU A 54 -3.79 -14.23 -11.07
C LEU A 54 -3.96 -13.12 -10.02
N VAL A 55 -4.91 -12.21 -10.23
CA VAL A 55 -5.25 -11.15 -9.27
C VAL A 55 -5.69 -11.73 -7.94
N ARG A 56 -6.62 -12.72 -7.93
CA ARG A 56 -7.07 -13.36 -6.69
C ARG A 56 -5.94 -14.08 -5.95
N ARG A 57 -5.07 -14.77 -6.69
CA ARG A 57 -3.89 -15.45 -6.11
C ARG A 57 -2.93 -14.43 -5.50
N ALA A 58 -2.60 -13.36 -6.22
CA ALA A 58 -1.71 -12.33 -5.73
C ALA A 58 -2.25 -11.64 -4.47
N ALA A 59 -3.53 -11.29 -4.45
CA ALA A 59 -4.15 -10.65 -3.28
C ALA A 59 -4.09 -11.51 -2.00
N ARG A 60 -3.93 -12.84 -2.12
CA ARG A 60 -3.84 -13.78 -0.98
C ARG A 60 -2.41 -14.19 -0.66
N GLU A 61 -1.59 -14.46 -1.69
CA GLU A 61 -0.30 -15.12 -1.53
C GLU A 61 0.89 -14.18 -1.61
N ASN A 62 0.70 -12.96 -2.11
CA ASN A 62 1.77 -11.98 -2.23
C ASN A 62 2.41 -11.66 -0.88
N ARG A 63 3.74 -11.59 -0.85
CA ARG A 63 4.50 -11.37 0.38
C ARG A 63 4.34 -9.97 0.94
N ASP A 64 4.24 -8.95 0.09
CA ASP A 64 4.07 -7.56 0.52
C ASP A 64 2.70 -7.37 1.18
N VAL A 65 1.65 -8.04 0.67
CA VAL A 65 0.32 -8.08 1.30
C VAL A 65 0.40 -8.76 2.67
N LYS A 66 1.12 -9.88 2.81
CA LYS A 66 1.32 -10.57 4.09
C LYS A 66 2.13 -9.71 5.07
N ILE A 67 3.19 -9.04 4.61
CA ILE A 67 3.96 -8.09 5.44
C ILE A 67 3.08 -6.93 5.91
N ALA A 68 2.26 -6.36 5.04
CA ALA A 68 1.33 -5.30 5.41
C ALA A 68 0.33 -5.77 6.48
N ALA A 69 -0.19 -6.99 6.38
CA ALA A 69 -1.06 -7.58 7.40
C ALA A 69 -0.36 -7.73 8.77
N GLU A 70 0.93 -8.09 8.80
CA GLU A 70 1.71 -8.15 10.06
C GLU A 70 1.93 -6.74 10.64
N ARG A 71 2.13 -5.72 9.81
CA ARG A 71 2.22 -4.32 10.28
C ARG A 71 0.91 -3.85 10.92
N VAL A 72 -0.24 -4.21 10.36
CA VAL A 72 -1.55 -3.96 10.98
C VAL A 72 -1.65 -4.65 12.33
N ARG A 73 -1.22 -5.92 12.43
CA ARG A 73 -1.21 -6.68 13.70
C ARG A 73 -0.33 -5.99 14.75
N ALA A 74 0.85 -5.51 14.34
CA ALA A 74 1.75 -4.76 15.22
C ALA A 74 1.11 -3.44 15.68
N ALA A 75 0.44 -2.70 14.78
CA ALA A 75 -0.26 -1.46 15.14
C ALA A 75 -1.38 -1.71 16.15
N ARG A 76 -2.21 -2.75 15.96
CA ARG A 76 -3.25 -3.17 16.92
C ARG A 76 -2.69 -3.54 18.29
N SER A 77 -1.52 -4.17 18.31
CA SER A 77 -0.83 -4.46 19.57
C SER A 77 -0.35 -3.18 20.26
N GLY A 78 0.15 -2.20 19.49
CA GLY A 78 0.51 -0.86 19.98
C GLY A 78 -0.70 -0.11 20.56
N GLU A 79 -1.85 -0.19 19.91
CA GLU A 79 -3.11 0.35 20.42
C GLU A 79 -3.52 -0.31 21.74
N THR A 80 -3.39 -1.64 21.85
CA THR A 80 -3.66 -2.38 23.09
C THR A 80 -2.75 -1.90 24.22
N ILE A 81 -1.45 -1.71 23.95
CA ILE A 81 -0.51 -1.14 24.93
C ILE A 81 -0.95 0.27 25.36
N SER A 82 -1.29 1.14 24.41
CA SER A 82 -1.72 2.50 24.70
C SER A 82 -3.02 2.54 25.53
N ARG A 83 -3.95 1.66 25.23
CA ARG A 83 -5.20 1.52 26.01
C ARG A 83 -4.99 0.92 27.40
N SER A 84 -3.97 0.06 27.59
CA SER A 84 -3.69 -0.56 28.87
C SER A 84 -3.35 0.48 29.96
N TRP A 85 -2.75 1.61 29.58
CA TRP A 85 -2.45 2.70 30.52
C TRP A 85 -3.68 3.37 31.14
N LEU A 86 -4.87 3.16 30.56
CA LEU A 86 -6.14 3.64 31.15
C LEU A 86 -6.59 2.82 32.37
N TYR A 87 -6.00 1.65 32.58
CA TYR A 87 -6.37 0.69 33.61
C TYR A 87 -5.22 0.50 34.61
N PRO A 88 -5.53 0.08 35.86
CA PRO A 88 -4.50 -0.24 36.82
C PRO A 88 -3.64 -1.42 36.35
N SER A 89 -2.34 -1.35 36.61
CA SER A 89 -1.41 -2.48 36.48
C SER A 89 -1.22 -3.18 37.81
N VAL A 90 -1.17 -4.50 37.79
CA VAL A 90 -0.93 -5.33 38.96
C VAL A 90 0.31 -6.20 38.69
N GLY A 91 1.29 -6.09 39.57
CA GLY A 91 2.54 -6.85 39.50
C GLY A 91 2.85 -7.59 40.80
N ILE A 92 3.76 -8.53 40.74
CA ILE A 92 4.36 -9.15 41.91
C ILE A 92 5.80 -8.66 41.96
N GLN A 93 6.22 -8.18 43.13
CA GLN A 93 7.61 -7.86 43.39
C GLN A 93 8.15 -8.69 44.54
N ALA A 94 9.40 -9.12 44.42
CA ALA A 94 10.14 -9.75 45.50
C ALA A 94 11.56 -9.19 45.50
N ALA A 95 12.07 -8.81 46.62
CA ALA A 95 13.42 -8.32 46.79
C ALA A 95 14.05 -8.92 48.07
N GLY A 96 15.34 -9.20 47.97
CA GLY A 96 16.14 -9.60 49.15
C GLY A 96 17.45 -8.83 49.13
N SER A 97 17.91 -8.42 50.35
CA SER A 97 19.19 -7.78 50.49
C SER A 97 19.97 -8.39 51.64
N ASP A 98 21.30 -8.54 51.51
CA ASP A 98 22.27 -8.87 52.56
C ASP A 98 23.30 -7.75 52.62
N GLN A 99 23.12 -6.86 53.60
CA GLN A 99 23.96 -5.69 53.79
C GLN A 99 24.94 -5.98 54.95
N ARG A 100 26.22 -5.90 54.67
CA ARG A 100 27.28 -6.02 55.67
C ARG A 100 28.07 -4.75 55.75
N THR A 101 28.23 -4.27 57.00
CA THR A 101 28.96 -3.04 57.26
C THR A 101 30.37 -3.41 57.74
N GLY A 102 31.36 -2.54 57.44
CA GLY A 102 32.76 -2.71 57.89
C GLY A 102 33.04 -2.24 59.30
N TYR A 103 32.03 -1.88 60.09
CA TYR A 103 32.22 -1.42 61.46
C TYR A 103 32.56 -2.59 62.42
N ASP A 104 33.23 -2.29 63.51
CA ASP A 104 33.51 -3.25 64.57
C ASP A 104 32.22 -3.72 65.28
N SER A 105 32.32 -4.83 66.02
CA SER A 105 31.16 -5.42 66.68
C SER A 105 30.53 -4.48 67.76
N ALA A 106 31.31 -3.67 68.43
CA ALA A 106 30.78 -2.75 69.46
C ALA A 106 29.95 -1.67 68.81
N THR A 107 30.42 -1.05 67.70
CA THR A 107 29.73 -0.06 66.91
C THR A 107 28.43 -0.62 66.28
N LYS A 108 28.48 -1.85 65.76
CA LYS A 108 27.28 -2.52 65.20
C LYS A 108 26.18 -2.77 66.22
N HIS A 109 26.55 -3.06 67.48
CA HIS A 109 25.58 -3.21 68.57
C HIS A 109 25.06 -1.89 69.12
N ALA A 110 25.90 -0.86 69.14
CA ALA A 110 25.53 0.47 69.66
C ALA A 110 24.69 1.32 68.72
N ILE A 111 24.88 1.14 67.42
CA ILE A 111 24.23 1.98 66.39
C ILE A 111 23.48 1.05 65.42
N ALA A 112 22.13 1.09 65.48
CA ALA A 112 21.29 0.23 64.65
C ALA A 112 21.55 0.43 63.11
N ALA A 113 21.92 1.62 62.67
CA ALA A 113 22.27 1.93 61.30
C ALA A 113 23.61 1.28 60.84
N ALA A 114 24.49 0.86 61.78
CA ALA A 114 25.74 0.19 61.51
C ALA A 114 25.62 -1.36 61.54
N ALA A 115 24.43 -1.89 61.83
CA ALA A 115 24.19 -3.33 61.96
C ALA A 115 24.26 -4.04 60.59
N ASP A 116 24.82 -5.24 60.61
CA ASP A 116 24.66 -6.13 59.47
C ASP A 116 23.16 -6.53 59.38
N SER A 117 22.59 -6.42 58.19
CA SER A 117 21.17 -6.70 58.02
C SER A 117 20.89 -7.57 56.79
N LYS A 118 19.95 -8.49 56.98
CA LYS A 118 19.33 -9.22 55.87
C LYS A 118 17.85 -8.89 55.83
N SER A 119 17.38 -8.51 54.73
CA SER A 119 15.94 -8.28 54.53
C SER A 119 15.41 -9.05 53.31
N TRP A 120 14.17 -9.40 53.41
CA TRP A 120 13.39 -9.85 52.28
C TRP A 120 12.05 -9.14 52.33
N GLN A 121 11.52 -8.82 51.13
CA GLN A 121 10.16 -8.32 50.97
C GLN A 121 9.54 -8.94 49.76
N GLY A 122 8.26 -9.23 49.80
CA GLY A 122 7.49 -9.75 48.68
C GLY A 122 6.04 -9.31 48.77
N GLY A 123 5.45 -8.98 47.63
CA GLY A 123 4.10 -8.50 47.63
C GLY A 123 3.50 -8.23 46.27
N LEU A 124 2.22 -7.92 46.27
CA LEU A 124 1.49 -7.37 45.13
C LEU A 124 1.66 -5.86 45.09
N GLU A 125 2.01 -5.36 43.90
CA GLU A 125 2.06 -3.93 43.60
C GLU A 125 0.94 -3.59 42.64
N VAL A 126 0.19 -2.52 42.94
CA VAL A 126 -0.83 -1.95 42.08
C VAL A 126 -0.42 -0.52 41.76
N SER A 127 -0.40 -0.15 40.49
CA SER A 127 -0.15 1.23 40.07
C SER A 127 -1.15 1.66 39.00
N TRP A 128 -1.62 2.90 39.12
CA TRP A 128 -2.60 3.45 38.19
C TRP A 128 -2.49 4.97 38.11
N GLU A 129 -2.44 5.50 36.89
CA GLU A 129 -2.60 6.95 36.67
C GLU A 129 -4.07 7.24 36.33
N ILE A 130 -4.74 8.02 37.17
CA ILE A 130 -6.10 8.47 36.88
C ILE A 130 -6.03 9.62 35.87
N ASP A 131 -6.62 9.40 34.71
CA ASP A 131 -6.57 10.33 33.57
C ASP A 131 -7.54 11.50 33.75
N ILE A 132 -7.17 12.46 34.60
CA ILE A 132 -7.97 13.65 34.90
C ILE A 132 -8.04 14.57 33.68
N ALA A 133 -6.87 14.84 33.04
CA ALA A 133 -6.73 15.79 31.94
C ALA A 133 -6.96 15.18 30.55
N GLY A 134 -7.21 13.88 30.44
CA GLY A 134 -7.42 13.21 29.16
C GLY A 134 -6.13 12.87 28.40
N ARG A 135 -4.96 12.98 29.04
CA ARG A 135 -3.66 12.68 28.42
C ARG A 135 -3.57 11.25 27.90
N LEU A 136 -3.96 10.28 28.73
CA LEU A 136 -3.92 8.86 28.37
C LEU A 136 -5.00 8.51 27.35
N ARG A 137 -6.18 9.08 27.48
CA ARG A 137 -7.27 8.93 26.49
C ARG A 137 -6.87 9.49 25.13
N ALA A 138 -6.23 10.66 25.09
CA ALA A 138 -5.72 11.25 23.86
C ALA A 138 -4.59 10.39 23.23
N GLY A 139 -3.68 9.85 24.05
CA GLY A 139 -2.65 8.90 23.57
C GLY A 139 -3.25 7.61 23.00
N ALA A 140 -4.27 7.05 23.65
CA ALA A 140 -4.99 5.88 23.14
C ALA A 140 -5.75 6.19 21.83
N ALA A 141 -6.36 7.38 21.71
CA ALA A 141 -7.02 7.83 20.49
C ALA A 141 -6.01 8.03 19.34
N ALA A 142 -4.82 8.58 19.62
CA ALA A 142 -3.74 8.69 18.64
C ALA A 142 -3.32 7.31 18.11
N SER A 143 -3.09 6.35 19.03
CA SER A 143 -2.69 4.99 18.65
C SER A 143 -3.79 4.24 17.88
N ALA A 144 -5.07 4.47 18.20
CA ALA A 144 -6.19 3.93 17.43
C ALA A 144 -6.26 4.52 16.00
N ALA A 145 -5.95 5.80 15.86
CA ALA A 145 -5.84 6.43 14.54
C ALA A 145 -4.63 5.92 13.75
N ASP A 146 -3.48 5.68 14.39
CA ASP A 146 -2.33 5.03 13.77
C ASP A 146 -2.67 3.61 13.27
N THR A 147 -3.50 2.88 14.03
CA THR A 147 -3.99 1.55 13.61
C THR A 147 -4.83 1.65 12.34
N ARG A 148 -5.75 2.62 12.25
CA ARG A 148 -6.53 2.87 11.01
C ARG A 148 -5.61 3.23 9.84
N ALA A 149 -4.63 4.11 10.05
CA ALA A 149 -3.65 4.47 9.02
C ALA A 149 -2.86 3.25 8.52
N ALA A 150 -2.50 2.32 9.41
CA ALA A 150 -1.84 1.07 9.04
C ALA A 150 -2.76 0.13 8.24
N GLU A 151 -4.05 0.06 8.59
CA GLU A 151 -5.06 -0.71 7.86
C GLU A 151 -5.26 -0.15 6.45
N ASP A 152 -5.38 1.17 6.30
CA ASP A 152 -5.54 1.82 5.00
C ASP A 152 -4.26 1.70 4.16
N THR A 153 -3.08 1.79 4.77
CA THR A 153 -1.81 1.50 4.10
C THR A 153 -1.76 0.06 3.57
N ALA A 154 -2.28 -0.91 4.33
CA ALA A 154 -2.35 -2.30 3.87
C ALA A 154 -3.34 -2.48 2.69
N ARG A 155 -4.44 -1.74 2.66
CA ARG A 155 -5.35 -1.63 1.50
C ARG A 155 -4.62 -1.08 0.27
N GLY A 156 -3.81 -0.03 0.47
CA GLY A 156 -2.96 0.55 -0.57
C GLY A 156 -1.95 -0.45 -1.15
N VAL A 157 -1.28 -1.23 -0.31
CA VAL A 157 -0.38 -2.30 -0.77
C VAL A 157 -1.13 -3.32 -1.62
N ARG A 158 -2.34 -3.70 -1.23
CA ARG A 158 -3.16 -4.64 -2.01
C ARG A 158 -3.55 -4.06 -3.37
N LEU A 159 -3.97 -2.80 -3.42
CA LEU A 159 -4.25 -2.07 -4.65
C LEU A 159 -3.05 -2.09 -5.60
N LEU A 160 -1.86 -1.78 -5.09
CA LEU A 160 -0.62 -1.78 -5.87
C LEU A 160 -0.30 -3.17 -6.43
N VAL A 161 -0.41 -4.22 -5.61
CA VAL A 161 -0.15 -5.60 -6.03
C VAL A 161 -1.12 -6.04 -7.12
N VAL A 162 -2.40 -5.75 -6.98
CA VAL A 162 -3.43 -6.07 -8.00
C VAL A 162 -3.12 -5.34 -9.32
N SER A 163 -2.78 -4.06 -9.24
CA SER A 163 -2.42 -3.26 -10.42
C SER A 163 -1.12 -3.76 -11.08
N ASP A 164 -0.11 -4.12 -10.29
CA ASP A 164 1.15 -4.69 -10.80
C ASP A 164 0.95 -6.02 -11.52
N VAL A 165 0.05 -6.87 -11.03
CA VAL A 165 -0.31 -8.13 -11.71
C VAL A 165 -0.93 -7.84 -13.07
N ALA A 166 -1.92 -6.94 -13.14
CA ALA A 166 -2.58 -6.59 -14.39
C ALA A 166 -1.60 -5.93 -15.37
N THR A 167 -0.76 -5.02 -14.92
CA THR A 167 0.28 -4.37 -15.71
C THR A 167 1.22 -5.41 -16.35
N ASN A 168 1.79 -6.32 -15.56
CA ASN A 168 2.72 -7.32 -16.06
C ASN A 168 2.01 -8.36 -16.93
N TYR A 169 0.74 -8.64 -16.66
CA TYR A 169 -0.07 -9.51 -17.51
C TYR A 169 -0.30 -8.89 -18.91
N PHE A 170 -0.66 -7.60 -18.99
CA PHE A 170 -0.84 -6.94 -20.28
C PHE A 170 0.48 -6.73 -21.04
N ILE A 171 1.59 -6.50 -20.35
CA ILE A 171 2.92 -6.51 -20.97
C ILE A 171 3.21 -7.89 -21.56
N LEU A 172 2.90 -8.97 -20.85
CA LEU A 172 3.07 -10.34 -21.36
C LEU A 172 2.20 -10.59 -22.60
N VAL A 173 0.91 -10.22 -22.56
CA VAL A 173 -0.02 -10.37 -23.69
C VAL A 173 0.48 -9.58 -24.89
N GLY A 174 0.85 -8.32 -24.69
CA GLY A 174 1.39 -7.46 -25.76
C GLY A 174 2.67 -8.05 -26.38
N ALA A 175 3.60 -8.52 -25.56
CA ALA A 175 4.83 -9.14 -26.02
C ALA A 175 4.57 -10.41 -26.85
N LEU A 176 3.59 -11.23 -26.46
CA LEU A 176 3.22 -12.45 -27.20
C LEU A 176 2.55 -12.13 -28.54
N HIS A 177 1.61 -11.18 -28.57
CA HIS A 177 0.98 -10.71 -29.82
C HIS A 177 2.02 -10.11 -30.76
N GLN A 178 2.96 -9.32 -30.23
CA GLN A 178 4.05 -8.74 -31.00
C GLN A 178 4.98 -9.83 -31.55
N LEU A 179 5.30 -10.83 -30.72
CA LEU A 179 6.12 -11.98 -31.12
C LEU A 179 5.50 -12.77 -32.27
N ASP A 180 4.20 -13.04 -32.19
CA ASP A 180 3.48 -13.72 -33.27
C ASP A 180 3.48 -12.91 -34.57
N THR A 181 3.26 -11.58 -34.47
CA THR A 181 3.34 -10.66 -35.59
C THR A 181 4.73 -10.66 -36.25
N VAL A 182 5.77 -10.51 -35.44
CA VAL A 182 7.17 -10.46 -35.95
C VAL A 182 7.60 -11.80 -36.53
N ARG A 183 7.22 -12.92 -35.92
CA ARG A 183 7.48 -14.26 -36.45
C ARG A 183 6.84 -14.49 -37.84
N ALA A 184 5.56 -14.10 -38.00
CA ALA A 184 4.88 -14.20 -39.28
C ALA A 184 5.55 -13.34 -40.36
N ILE A 185 5.97 -12.13 -40.00
CA ILE A 185 6.67 -11.22 -40.92
C ILE A 185 8.07 -11.75 -41.25
N SER A 186 8.81 -12.28 -40.26
CA SER A 186 10.12 -12.89 -40.49
C SER A 186 10.04 -14.04 -41.44
N ALA A 187 9.04 -14.92 -41.28
CA ALA A 187 8.81 -16.05 -42.25
C ALA A 187 8.53 -15.55 -43.67
N ALA A 188 7.73 -14.48 -43.82
CA ALA A 188 7.45 -13.89 -45.12
C ALA A 188 8.70 -13.28 -45.78
N GLN A 189 9.55 -12.64 -44.99
CA GLN A 189 10.81 -12.05 -45.49
C GLN A 189 11.84 -13.13 -45.83
N ASP A 190 11.89 -14.24 -45.09
CA ASP A 190 12.72 -15.40 -45.44
C ASP A 190 12.30 -16.02 -46.78
N GLU A 191 11.00 -16.12 -47.03
CA GLU A 191 10.48 -16.57 -48.30
C GLU A 191 10.84 -15.60 -49.46
N THR A 192 10.72 -14.28 -49.19
CA THR A 192 11.15 -13.27 -50.18
C THR A 192 12.64 -13.40 -50.50
N LEU A 193 13.52 -13.56 -49.49
CA LEU A 193 14.96 -13.78 -49.68
C LEU A 193 15.21 -15.04 -50.49
N ARG A 194 14.48 -16.15 -50.22
CA ARG A 194 14.60 -17.40 -50.99
C ARG A 194 14.24 -17.20 -52.46
N LEU A 195 13.14 -16.50 -52.74
CA LEU A 195 12.69 -16.22 -54.10
C LEU A 195 13.67 -15.32 -54.87
N VAL A 196 14.13 -14.21 -54.24
CA VAL A 196 15.09 -13.30 -54.86
C VAL A 196 16.43 -13.99 -55.15
N SER A 197 16.92 -14.83 -54.22
CA SER A 197 18.13 -15.62 -54.41
C SER A 197 18.00 -16.67 -55.56
N ALA A 198 16.78 -17.23 -55.77
CA ALA A 198 16.52 -18.11 -56.90
C ALA A 198 16.51 -17.34 -58.23
N ARG A 199 15.94 -16.12 -58.25
CA ARG A 199 15.94 -15.25 -59.47
C ARG A 199 17.35 -14.77 -59.81
N GLU A 200 18.18 -14.44 -58.82
CA GLU A 200 19.59 -14.05 -59.03
C GLU A 200 20.35 -15.21 -59.69
N ARG A 201 20.22 -16.44 -59.20
CA ARG A 201 20.84 -17.61 -59.82
C ARG A 201 20.38 -17.87 -61.28
N ALA A 202 19.16 -17.44 -61.61
CA ALA A 202 18.62 -17.48 -62.95
C ALA A 202 19.02 -16.27 -63.83
N GLY A 203 19.81 -15.30 -63.26
CA GLY A 203 20.19 -14.08 -63.98
C GLY A 203 19.09 -13.02 -64.05
N LEU A 204 18.01 -13.17 -63.29
CA LEU A 204 16.82 -12.30 -63.28
C LEU A 204 16.75 -11.29 -62.10
N ALA A 205 17.74 -11.28 -61.24
CA ALA A 205 17.90 -10.32 -60.15
C ALA A 205 19.38 -10.03 -59.91
N THR A 206 19.69 -8.96 -59.21
CA THR A 206 21.06 -8.56 -58.89
C THR A 206 21.50 -9.07 -57.52
N SER A 207 22.82 -9.19 -57.27
CA SER A 207 23.36 -9.48 -55.94
C SER A 207 22.97 -8.39 -54.94
N PHE A 208 22.79 -7.13 -55.37
CA PHE A 208 22.28 -6.03 -54.54
C PHE A 208 20.87 -6.32 -54.02
N ASP A 209 19.99 -6.89 -54.86
CA ASP A 209 18.61 -7.25 -54.45
C ASP A 209 18.63 -8.35 -53.38
N VAL A 210 19.53 -9.35 -53.52
CA VAL A 210 19.72 -10.44 -52.55
C VAL A 210 20.19 -9.87 -51.21
N GLU A 211 21.20 -8.98 -51.20
CA GLU A 211 21.72 -8.40 -49.96
C GLU A 211 20.68 -7.50 -49.26
N ARG A 212 19.83 -6.78 -50.00
CA ARG A 212 18.70 -6.05 -49.43
C ARG A 212 17.69 -6.98 -48.76
N ALA A 213 17.24 -8.02 -49.47
CA ALA A 213 16.29 -8.99 -48.91
C ALA A 213 16.89 -9.70 -47.67
N ARG A 214 18.19 -10.03 -47.71
CA ARG A 214 18.91 -10.61 -46.57
C ARG A 214 18.95 -9.67 -45.37
N THR A 215 19.20 -8.40 -45.63
CA THR A 215 19.20 -7.37 -44.56
C THR A 215 17.83 -7.28 -43.88
N ASP A 216 16.74 -7.24 -44.64
CA ASP A 216 15.39 -7.14 -44.10
C ASP A 216 14.97 -8.41 -43.32
N ALA A 217 15.30 -9.59 -43.83
CA ALA A 217 15.08 -10.89 -43.16
C ALA A 217 15.88 -10.95 -41.83
N SER A 218 17.14 -10.50 -41.83
CA SER A 218 17.98 -10.50 -40.64
C SER A 218 17.46 -9.52 -39.58
N LYS A 219 16.98 -8.33 -39.98
CA LYS A 219 16.35 -7.35 -39.08
C LYS A 219 15.09 -7.90 -38.43
N ALA A 220 14.23 -8.59 -39.22
CA ALA A 220 13.01 -9.18 -38.68
C ALA A 220 13.33 -10.28 -37.65
N ARG A 221 14.30 -11.15 -37.93
CA ARG A 221 14.75 -12.18 -36.98
C ARG A 221 15.33 -11.56 -35.69
N ALA A 222 16.12 -10.48 -35.82
CA ALA A 222 16.73 -9.79 -34.68
C ALA A 222 15.72 -9.15 -33.74
N ALA A 223 14.49 -8.89 -34.17
CA ALA A 223 13.42 -8.38 -33.34
C ALA A 223 12.75 -9.45 -32.43
N ILE A 224 12.99 -10.75 -32.68
CA ILE A 224 12.38 -11.86 -31.92
C ILE A 224 12.96 -11.98 -30.50
N PRO A 225 14.29 -12.08 -30.26
CA PRO A 225 14.85 -12.34 -28.95
C PRO A 225 14.48 -11.31 -27.88
N PRO A 226 14.42 -10.00 -28.16
CA PRO A 226 13.99 -9.02 -27.16
C PRO A 226 12.55 -9.26 -26.68
N LEU A 227 11.64 -9.67 -27.56
CA LEU A 227 10.25 -9.96 -27.23
C LEU A 227 10.12 -11.25 -26.40
N GLU A 228 10.89 -12.29 -26.73
CA GLU A 228 10.98 -13.50 -25.91
C GLU A 228 11.51 -13.20 -24.51
N THR A 229 12.52 -12.34 -24.39
CA THR A 229 13.03 -11.87 -23.12
C THR A 229 11.97 -11.10 -22.33
N LEU A 230 11.25 -10.16 -22.98
CA LEU A 230 10.19 -9.39 -22.35
C LEU A 230 9.07 -10.30 -21.81
N ALA A 231 8.64 -11.27 -22.61
CA ALA A 231 7.63 -12.25 -22.21
C ALA A 231 8.11 -13.11 -21.01
N ALA A 232 9.37 -13.55 -21.01
CA ALA A 232 9.95 -14.31 -19.90
C ALA A 232 10.04 -13.49 -18.62
N VAL A 233 10.55 -12.25 -18.70
CA VAL A 233 10.67 -11.33 -17.55
C VAL A 233 9.29 -11.03 -16.96
N SER A 234 8.28 -10.77 -17.81
CA SER A 234 6.91 -10.52 -17.32
C SER A 234 6.33 -11.74 -16.61
N ARG A 235 6.55 -12.96 -17.13
CA ARG A 235 6.15 -14.20 -16.43
C ARG A 235 6.85 -14.35 -15.09
N HIS A 236 8.15 -14.09 -15.02
CA HIS A 236 8.89 -14.14 -13.74
C HIS A 236 8.35 -13.14 -12.74
N ARG A 237 8.03 -11.91 -13.18
CA ARG A 237 7.44 -10.89 -12.31
C ARG A 237 6.08 -11.31 -11.79
N ILE A 238 5.21 -11.86 -12.66
CA ILE A 238 3.90 -12.39 -12.24
C ILE A 238 4.09 -13.53 -11.22
N ALA A 239 5.04 -14.46 -11.44
CA ALA A 239 5.32 -15.53 -10.49
C ALA A 239 5.68 -15.00 -9.09
N VAL A 240 6.53 -13.96 -9.02
CA VAL A 240 6.85 -13.28 -7.75
C VAL A 240 5.60 -12.67 -7.12
N LEU A 241 4.78 -11.99 -7.92
CA LEU A 241 3.57 -11.31 -7.44
C LEU A 241 2.53 -12.28 -6.87
N ILE A 242 2.36 -13.46 -7.48
CA ILE A 242 1.45 -14.50 -6.99
C ILE A 242 2.07 -15.44 -5.94
N GLY A 243 3.32 -15.18 -5.51
CA GLY A 243 4.02 -15.99 -4.51
C GLY A 243 4.47 -17.37 -4.99
N ASP A 244 4.56 -17.60 -6.31
CA ASP A 244 5.02 -18.88 -6.89
C ASP A 244 6.53 -19.02 -6.74
N GLN A 245 6.96 -19.85 -5.78
CA GLN A 245 8.38 -20.08 -5.49
C GLN A 245 9.07 -20.99 -6.53
N ALA A 246 8.30 -21.80 -7.23
CA ALA A 246 8.83 -22.75 -8.20
C ALA A 246 9.02 -22.13 -9.60
N PHE A 247 8.67 -20.86 -9.78
CA PHE A 247 8.71 -20.16 -11.07
C PHE A 247 8.05 -20.96 -12.21
N ASN A 248 6.96 -21.67 -11.91
CA ASN A 248 6.15 -22.38 -12.93
C ASN A 248 5.44 -21.41 -13.89
N ALA A 249 5.93 -20.17 -13.95
CA ALA A 249 5.40 -19.09 -14.76
C ALA A 249 5.37 -19.40 -16.28
N SER A 250 6.08 -20.41 -16.74
CA SER A 250 5.98 -20.92 -18.12
C SER A 250 4.58 -21.43 -18.47
N SER A 251 3.78 -21.80 -17.46
CA SER A 251 2.38 -22.23 -17.61
C SER A 251 1.37 -21.08 -17.71
N ILE A 252 1.79 -19.82 -17.49
CA ILE A 252 0.92 -18.66 -17.67
C ILE A 252 0.77 -18.42 -19.17
N ALA A 253 -0.29 -18.97 -19.74
CA ALA A 253 -0.71 -18.71 -21.10
C ALA A 253 -1.93 -17.78 -21.05
N PRO A 254 -1.86 -16.60 -21.68
CA PRO A 254 -3.05 -15.77 -21.87
C PRO A 254 -4.14 -16.56 -22.60
N SER A 255 -5.39 -16.22 -22.29
CA SER A 255 -6.55 -16.96 -22.81
C SER A 255 -6.78 -16.84 -24.33
N GLY A 256 -5.97 -16.07 -25.04
CA GLY A 256 -6.15 -15.79 -26.49
C GLY A 256 -7.38 -14.92 -26.79
N VAL A 257 -8.01 -14.38 -25.77
CA VAL A 257 -9.14 -13.45 -25.90
C VAL A 257 -8.61 -12.10 -26.40
N ASP A 258 -9.31 -11.55 -27.38
CA ASP A 258 -9.06 -10.18 -27.85
C ASP A 258 -9.43 -9.20 -26.74
N LEU A 259 -8.42 -8.72 -26.03
CA LEU A 259 -8.60 -7.86 -24.86
C LEU A 259 -9.05 -6.49 -25.31
N ARG A 260 -10.27 -6.12 -24.96
CA ARG A 260 -10.79 -4.78 -25.20
C ARG A 260 -10.54 -3.88 -24.00
N VAL A 261 -10.06 -2.69 -24.28
CA VAL A 261 -9.92 -1.65 -23.26
C VAL A 261 -11.31 -1.24 -22.77
N PRO A 262 -11.65 -1.44 -21.48
CA PRO A 262 -12.97 -1.09 -20.95
C PRO A 262 -13.24 0.40 -21.09
N ALA A 263 -14.51 0.80 -21.19
CA ALA A 263 -14.89 2.21 -21.18
C ALA A 263 -14.40 2.87 -19.86
N ALA A 264 -13.81 4.07 -19.97
CA ALA A 264 -13.37 4.81 -18.79
C ALA A 264 -14.59 5.24 -17.96
N ARG A 265 -14.63 4.84 -16.69
CA ARG A 265 -15.64 5.23 -15.70
C ARG A 265 -14.92 5.86 -14.52
N ALA A 266 -14.91 7.18 -14.46
CA ALA A 266 -14.11 7.92 -13.49
C ALA A 266 -14.85 8.22 -12.17
N GLY A 267 -16.18 8.19 -12.15
CA GLY A 267 -16.96 8.63 -10.99
C GLY A 267 -16.82 10.13 -10.73
N GLN A 268 -17.02 10.54 -9.50
CA GLN A 268 -16.87 11.93 -9.07
C GLN A 268 -15.55 12.13 -8.30
N PRO A 269 -14.90 13.30 -8.41
CA PRO A 269 -13.67 13.60 -7.65
C PRO A 269 -13.83 13.40 -6.14
N ALA A 270 -14.97 13.75 -5.56
CA ALA A 270 -15.23 13.55 -4.14
C ALA A 270 -15.24 12.08 -3.69
N ASP A 271 -15.45 11.11 -4.61
CA ASP A 271 -15.43 9.70 -4.30
C ASP A 271 -14.02 9.20 -3.95
N LEU A 272 -12.96 9.89 -4.45
CA LEU A 272 -11.57 9.56 -4.15
C LEU A 272 -11.29 9.59 -2.66
N LEU A 273 -11.89 10.53 -1.91
CA LEU A 273 -11.72 10.67 -0.46
C LEU A 273 -12.18 9.43 0.32
N ARG A 274 -13.07 8.63 -0.26
CA ARG A 274 -13.60 7.40 0.37
C ARG A 274 -13.03 6.12 -0.20
N ARG A 275 -12.37 6.20 -1.36
CA ARG A 275 -11.94 5.03 -2.12
C ARG A 275 -10.41 4.86 -2.15
N ARG A 276 -9.67 5.96 -2.19
CA ARG A 276 -8.20 5.89 -2.24
C ARG A 276 -7.60 5.58 -0.87
N PRO A 277 -6.93 4.43 -0.73
CA PRO A 277 -6.35 4.04 0.56
C PRO A 277 -5.27 4.99 1.07
N ASP A 278 -4.54 5.66 0.19
CA ASP A 278 -3.53 6.66 0.55
C ASP A 278 -4.15 7.91 1.18
N LEU A 279 -5.32 8.36 0.67
CA LEU A 279 -6.08 9.47 1.26
C LEU A 279 -6.68 9.08 2.62
N LEU A 280 -7.26 7.88 2.73
CA LEU A 280 -7.77 7.34 4.00
C LEU A 280 -6.66 7.23 5.05
N ALA A 281 -5.47 6.74 4.66
CA ALA A 281 -4.31 6.67 5.55
C ALA A 281 -3.83 8.06 5.98
N ALA A 282 -3.80 9.04 5.08
CA ALA A 282 -3.41 10.41 5.41
C ALA A 282 -4.43 11.09 6.33
N GLU A 283 -5.74 10.86 6.14
CA GLU A 283 -6.80 11.32 7.03
C GLU A 283 -6.64 10.72 8.43
N ALA A 284 -6.41 9.41 8.53
CA ALA A 284 -6.18 8.74 9.82
C ALA A 284 -4.89 9.26 10.51
N GLN A 285 -3.84 9.60 9.75
CA GLN A 285 -2.63 10.23 10.29
C GLN A 285 -2.90 11.64 10.81
N LEU A 286 -3.77 12.41 10.15
CA LEU A 286 -4.23 13.71 10.64
C LEU A 286 -5.00 13.56 11.95
N ASP A 287 -5.89 12.57 12.05
CA ASP A 287 -6.59 12.24 13.30
C ASP A 287 -5.62 11.91 14.44
N ALA A 288 -4.58 11.12 14.13
CA ALA A 288 -3.52 10.78 15.09
C ALA A 288 -2.76 12.03 15.56
N ALA A 289 -2.42 12.95 14.64
CA ALA A 289 -1.75 14.20 14.96
C ALA A 289 -2.63 15.14 15.82
N ASN A 290 -3.93 15.23 15.52
CA ASN A 290 -4.92 15.95 16.33
C ASN A 290 -4.98 15.39 17.76
N ALA A 291 -5.00 14.06 17.90
CA ALA A 291 -5.01 13.41 19.22
C ALA A 291 -3.69 13.62 19.99
N ARG A 292 -2.53 13.56 19.31
CA ARG A 292 -1.21 13.88 19.90
C ARG A 292 -1.13 15.33 20.36
N ARG A 293 -1.75 16.26 19.63
CA ARG A 293 -1.84 17.67 20.05
C ARG A 293 -2.62 17.79 21.35
N GLN A 294 -3.75 17.07 21.49
CA GLN A 294 -4.52 17.02 22.74
C GLN A 294 -3.71 16.40 23.89
N GLN A 295 -2.98 15.32 23.60
CA GLN A 295 -2.09 14.68 24.57
C GLN A 295 -1.01 15.65 25.09
N ALA A 296 -0.37 16.41 24.20
CA ALA A 296 0.64 17.41 24.54
C ALA A 296 0.08 18.54 25.38
N MET A 297 -1.13 19.02 25.05
CA MET A 297 -1.81 20.06 25.87
C MET A 297 -2.10 19.58 27.29
N ALA A 298 -2.41 18.29 27.47
CA ALA A 298 -2.66 17.71 28.76
C ALA A 298 -1.42 17.68 29.68
N GLU A 299 -0.19 17.85 29.14
CA GLU A 299 1.04 17.97 29.95
C GLU A 299 1.10 19.23 30.83
N TRP A 300 0.27 20.23 30.61
CA TRP A 300 0.13 21.40 31.45
C TRP A 300 -0.65 21.13 32.73
N PHE A 301 -1.39 20.04 32.81
CA PHE A 301 -2.30 19.72 33.89
C PHE A 301 -1.69 18.76 34.91
N PRO A 302 -2.17 18.76 36.15
CA PRO A 302 -1.69 17.83 37.16
C PRO A 302 -2.02 16.38 36.81
N ARG A 303 -1.11 15.47 37.17
CA ARG A 303 -1.25 14.01 37.06
C ARG A 303 -1.57 13.43 38.42
N LEU A 304 -2.56 12.55 38.51
CA LEU A 304 -2.92 11.83 39.72
C LEU A 304 -2.49 10.36 39.60
N LEU A 305 -1.48 9.96 40.35
CA LEU A 305 -1.01 8.58 40.39
C LEU A 305 -1.49 7.93 41.69
N LEU A 306 -2.09 6.77 41.61
CA LEU A 306 -2.43 5.89 42.71
C LEU A 306 -1.49 4.71 42.76
N GLY A 307 -0.97 4.37 43.93
CA GLY A 307 -0.14 3.21 44.14
C GLY A 307 -0.58 2.44 45.38
N GLY A 308 -0.40 1.12 45.33
CA GLY A 308 -0.63 0.27 46.51
C GLY A 308 0.34 -0.91 46.49
N VAL A 309 0.89 -1.24 47.69
CA VAL A 309 1.70 -2.42 47.88
C VAL A 309 1.15 -3.20 49.07
N PHE A 310 0.90 -4.48 48.84
CA PHE A 310 0.32 -5.40 49.83
C PHE A 310 1.24 -6.63 49.94
N GLY A 311 1.90 -6.82 51.08
CA GLY A 311 2.88 -7.88 51.13
C GLY A 311 3.33 -8.30 52.49
N GLY A 312 4.44 -9.01 52.53
CA GLY A 312 5.16 -9.41 53.73
C GLY A 312 6.63 -9.04 53.62
N GLU A 313 7.22 -8.70 54.71
CA GLU A 313 8.67 -8.45 54.85
C GLU A 313 9.25 -9.17 56.05
N GLY A 314 10.52 -9.41 56.04
CA GLY A 314 11.28 -9.92 57.17
C GLY A 314 12.63 -9.25 57.23
N LEU A 315 13.04 -8.89 58.47
CA LEU A 315 14.31 -8.25 58.75
C LEU A 315 15.08 -9.04 59.80
N GLN A 316 16.34 -9.29 59.53
CA GLN A 316 17.30 -9.83 60.48
C GLN A 316 18.46 -8.83 60.63
N ALA A 317 18.74 -8.41 61.85
CA ALA A 317 19.80 -7.46 62.15
C ALA A 317 20.75 -8.07 63.18
N ASN A 318 22.07 -8.08 62.95
CA ASN A 318 23.10 -8.70 63.77
C ASN A 318 22.75 -10.13 64.25
N GLY A 319 22.10 -10.91 63.40
CA GLY A 319 21.69 -12.31 63.70
C GLY A 319 20.36 -12.42 64.45
N LEU A 320 19.76 -11.31 64.93
CA LEU A 320 18.45 -11.30 65.57
C LEU A 320 17.35 -11.17 64.52
N SER A 321 16.45 -12.15 64.45
CA SER A 321 15.29 -12.09 63.56
C SER A 321 14.18 -11.27 64.19
N LEU A 322 13.72 -10.23 63.51
CA LEU A 322 12.58 -9.43 63.90
C LEU A 322 11.25 -10.06 63.45
N GLY A 323 11.30 -11.25 62.87
CA GLY A 323 10.12 -11.97 62.39
C GLY A 323 9.64 -11.49 61.01
N ALA A 324 8.55 -12.09 60.54
CA ALA A 324 7.88 -11.71 59.32
C ALA A 324 6.70 -10.80 59.67
N ALA A 325 6.63 -9.66 59.02
CA ALA A 325 5.55 -8.69 59.17
C ALA A 325 4.71 -8.60 57.84
N ARG A 326 3.43 -8.37 57.97
CA ARG A 326 2.59 -7.96 56.86
C ARG A 326 2.54 -6.45 56.76
N PHE A 327 2.62 -5.93 55.56
CA PHE A 327 2.49 -4.50 55.34
C PHE A 327 1.49 -4.20 54.23
N THR A 328 0.86 -3.05 54.36
CA THR A 328 -0.04 -2.47 53.36
C THR A 328 0.32 -1.00 53.26
N ASN A 329 0.66 -0.56 52.06
CA ASN A 329 0.92 0.84 51.75
C ASN A 329 0.02 1.24 50.59
N VAL A 330 -0.76 2.31 50.79
CA VAL A 330 -1.58 2.93 49.73
C VAL A 330 -1.18 4.41 49.66
N ALA A 331 -0.83 4.85 48.47
CA ALA A 331 -0.37 6.22 48.23
C ALA A 331 -1.11 6.86 47.06
N ALA A 332 -1.36 8.16 47.18
CA ALA A 332 -1.81 8.99 46.07
C ALA A 332 -0.82 10.15 45.93
N LEU A 333 -0.38 10.38 44.69
CA LEU A 333 0.54 11.45 44.32
C LEU A 333 -0.10 12.36 43.29
N LEU A 334 -0.23 13.64 43.59
CA LEU A 334 -0.62 14.68 42.63
C LEU A 334 0.65 15.45 42.24
N ALA A 335 1.02 15.40 40.98
CA ALA A 335 2.21 16.05 40.43
C ALA A 335 1.85 16.99 39.28
N MET A 336 2.36 18.24 39.34
CA MET A 336 2.17 19.25 38.31
C MET A 336 3.49 19.99 38.06
N PRO A 337 3.95 20.13 36.81
CA PRO A 337 5.14 20.90 36.52
C PRO A 337 4.84 22.40 36.62
N ILE A 338 5.52 23.11 37.56
CA ILE A 338 5.41 24.57 37.71
C ILE A 338 6.48 25.28 36.88
N PHE A 339 7.70 24.74 36.89
CA PHE A 339 8.83 25.26 36.12
C PHE A 339 9.70 24.12 35.63
N ASN A 340 9.94 24.09 34.30
CA ASN A 340 10.75 23.08 33.68
C ASN A 340 11.59 23.62 32.47
N ALA A 341 12.01 24.89 32.62
CA ALA A 341 12.85 25.59 31.63
C ALA A 341 12.28 25.52 30.18
N GLY A 342 10.98 25.62 30.03
CA GLY A 342 10.31 25.64 28.70
C GLY A 342 10.02 24.28 28.07
N ARG A 343 10.34 23.15 28.74
CA ARG A 343 10.13 21.81 28.19
C ARG A 343 8.68 21.54 27.78
N THR A 344 7.72 21.85 28.61
CA THR A 344 6.28 21.64 28.30
C THR A 344 5.84 22.49 27.11
N GLN A 345 6.32 23.75 27.02
CA GLN A 345 6.05 24.60 25.86
C GLN A 345 6.61 23.96 24.59
N ALA A 346 7.88 23.54 24.60
CA ALA A 346 8.52 22.91 23.43
C ALA A 346 7.81 21.61 22.99
N ILE A 347 7.34 20.77 23.93
CA ILE A 347 6.52 19.58 23.60
C ILE A 347 5.24 19.99 22.87
N ASN A 348 4.59 21.05 23.32
CA ASN A 348 3.38 21.57 22.69
C ASN A 348 3.67 22.17 21.30
N ASP A 349 4.77 22.89 21.13
CA ASP A 349 5.16 23.47 19.83
C ASP A 349 5.48 22.37 18.80
N ILE A 350 6.15 21.30 19.23
CA ILE A 350 6.41 20.12 18.39
C ILE A 350 5.07 19.48 17.95
N ALA A 351 4.14 19.28 18.88
CA ALA A 351 2.86 18.66 18.57
C ALA A 351 1.98 19.53 17.65
N GLU A 352 2.04 20.86 17.84
CA GLU A 352 1.34 21.81 16.96
C GLU A 352 1.94 21.81 15.55
N SER A 353 3.26 21.81 15.44
CA SER A 353 3.95 21.73 14.15
C SER A 353 3.62 20.42 13.43
N GLY A 354 3.61 19.28 14.16
CA GLY A 354 3.22 18.00 13.62
C GLY A 354 1.76 17.94 13.16
N GLN A 355 0.85 18.64 13.86
CA GLN A 355 -0.55 18.77 13.44
C GLN A 355 -0.68 19.55 12.12
N LYS A 356 0.00 20.71 12.01
CA LYS A 356 0.04 21.52 10.79
C LYS A 356 0.64 20.75 9.61
N GLU A 357 1.72 20.03 9.86
CA GLU A 357 2.36 19.15 8.86
C GLU A 357 1.41 18.08 8.35
N ALA A 358 0.64 17.44 9.24
CA ALA A 358 -0.33 16.40 8.85
C ALA A 358 -1.47 16.97 7.97
N VAL A 359 -1.94 18.19 8.26
CA VAL A 359 -2.91 18.88 7.40
C VAL A 359 -2.34 19.08 5.99
N LEU A 360 -1.13 19.66 5.89
CA LEU A 360 -0.50 19.93 4.60
C LEU A 360 -0.24 18.65 3.80
N ARG A 361 0.15 17.57 4.47
CA ARG A 361 0.32 16.25 3.82
C ARG A 361 -0.99 15.70 3.26
N TYR A 362 -2.08 15.86 4.01
CA TYR A 362 -3.39 15.41 3.54
C TYR A 362 -3.87 16.25 2.35
N GLU A 363 -3.72 17.58 2.40
CA GLU A 363 -4.03 18.48 1.30
C GLU A 363 -3.22 18.16 0.03
N ASP A 364 -1.91 17.95 0.16
CA ASP A 364 -1.02 17.55 -0.94
C ASP A 364 -1.43 16.18 -1.53
N ALA A 365 -1.79 15.22 -0.68
CA ALA A 365 -2.27 13.91 -1.13
C ALA A 365 -3.56 14.03 -1.96
N ILE A 366 -4.51 14.89 -1.58
CA ILE A 366 -5.74 15.14 -2.34
C ILE A 366 -5.39 15.72 -3.71
N VAL A 367 -4.55 16.76 -3.77
CA VAL A 367 -4.18 17.41 -5.02
C VAL A 367 -3.48 16.44 -5.97
N ARG A 368 -2.55 15.62 -5.45
CA ARG A 368 -1.89 14.56 -6.25
C ARG A 368 -2.85 13.48 -6.72
N ALA A 369 -3.83 13.13 -5.89
CA ALA A 369 -4.84 12.16 -6.29
C ALA A 369 -5.70 12.67 -7.47
N LEU A 370 -6.06 13.94 -7.47
CA LEU A 370 -6.75 14.56 -8.59
C LEU A 370 -5.88 14.60 -9.86
N GLU A 371 -4.60 14.99 -9.71
CA GLU A 371 -3.62 14.99 -10.80
C GLU A 371 -3.45 13.58 -11.42
N ASP A 372 -3.30 12.54 -10.60
CA ASP A 372 -3.16 11.16 -11.05
C ASP A 372 -4.34 10.73 -11.94
N VAL A 373 -5.57 11.06 -11.53
CA VAL A 373 -6.78 10.69 -12.29
C VAL A 373 -6.88 11.49 -13.58
N GLU A 374 -6.69 12.82 -13.53
CA GLU A 374 -6.73 13.68 -14.72
C GLU A 374 -5.70 13.25 -15.77
N ASN A 375 -4.45 13.01 -15.34
CA ASN A 375 -3.38 12.54 -16.23
C ASN A 375 -3.72 11.17 -16.84
N SER A 376 -4.27 10.24 -16.02
CA SER A 376 -4.64 8.91 -16.49
C SER A 376 -5.81 8.95 -17.49
N LEU A 377 -6.76 9.84 -17.30
CA LEU A 377 -7.89 10.02 -18.23
C LEU A 377 -7.41 10.55 -19.58
N VAL A 378 -6.56 11.59 -19.59
CA VAL A 378 -5.98 12.14 -20.81
C VAL A 378 -5.16 11.09 -21.54
N ALA A 379 -4.25 10.41 -20.83
CA ALA A 379 -3.38 9.38 -21.42
C ALA A 379 -4.20 8.25 -22.07
N LEU A 380 -5.24 7.77 -21.37
CA LEU A 380 -6.08 6.69 -21.89
C LEU A 380 -6.89 7.11 -23.13
N ASP A 381 -7.42 8.34 -23.16
CA ASP A 381 -8.22 8.82 -24.30
C ASP A 381 -7.35 9.01 -25.54
N ASP A 382 -6.20 9.66 -25.39
CA ASP A 382 -5.23 9.90 -26.46
C ASP A 382 -4.69 8.57 -27.01
N GLU A 383 -4.36 7.60 -26.14
CA GLU A 383 -3.82 6.30 -26.58
C GLU A 383 -4.88 5.43 -27.26
N ARG A 384 -6.14 5.52 -26.85
CA ARG A 384 -7.26 4.89 -27.58
C ARG A 384 -7.42 5.43 -28.99
N GLN A 385 -7.38 6.75 -29.12
CA GLN A 385 -7.46 7.41 -30.44
C GLN A 385 -6.26 6.99 -31.31
N ARG A 386 -5.05 6.97 -30.76
CA ARG A 386 -3.84 6.52 -31.44
C ARG A 386 -3.96 5.06 -31.89
N ALA A 387 -4.44 4.17 -31.03
CA ALA A 387 -4.65 2.76 -31.34
C ALA A 387 -5.64 2.58 -32.51
N GLN A 388 -6.77 3.32 -32.53
CA GLN A 388 -7.74 3.28 -33.62
C GLN A 388 -7.14 3.74 -34.96
N LEU A 389 -6.37 4.81 -34.96
CA LEU A 389 -5.70 5.32 -36.15
C LEU A 389 -4.66 4.33 -36.69
N LEU A 390 -3.86 3.72 -35.82
CA LEU A 390 -2.86 2.73 -36.19
C LEU A 390 -3.49 1.41 -36.67
N GLN A 391 -4.62 0.99 -36.12
CA GLN A 391 -5.38 -0.15 -36.63
C GLN A 391 -5.90 0.09 -38.04
N SER A 392 -6.42 1.28 -38.33
CA SER A 392 -6.84 1.68 -39.68
C SER A 392 -5.66 1.71 -40.65
N ALA A 393 -4.52 2.27 -40.22
CA ALA A 393 -3.29 2.28 -40.99
C ALA A 393 -2.76 0.86 -41.25
N ALA A 394 -2.85 -0.06 -40.28
CA ALA A 394 -2.44 -1.46 -40.43
C ALA A 394 -3.30 -2.17 -41.46
N ALA A 395 -4.60 -1.97 -41.47
CA ALA A 395 -5.49 -2.53 -42.51
C ALA A 395 -5.14 -2.03 -43.92
N SER A 396 -4.82 -0.73 -44.06
CA SER A 396 -4.38 -0.15 -45.30
C SER A 396 -3.02 -0.67 -45.76
N ALA A 397 -2.08 -0.85 -44.84
CA ALA A 397 -0.75 -1.44 -45.15
C ALA A 397 -0.85 -2.90 -45.55
N ASP A 398 -1.75 -3.68 -44.96
CA ASP A 398 -2.00 -5.07 -45.34
C ASP A 398 -2.57 -5.15 -46.78
N ALA A 399 -3.53 -4.28 -47.12
CA ALA A 399 -4.09 -4.20 -48.47
C ALA A 399 -3.01 -3.77 -49.49
N ALA A 400 -2.20 -2.76 -49.16
CA ALA A 400 -1.10 -2.32 -50.04
C ALA A 400 -0.08 -3.41 -50.29
N LEU A 401 0.30 -4.19 -49.27
CA LEU A 401 1.20 -5.31 -49.41
C LEU A 401 0.59 -6.41 -50.32
N GLY A 402 -0.70 -6.72 -50.11
CA GLY A 402 -1.41 -7.69 -50.97
C GLY A 402 -1.41 -7.28 -52.45
N HIS A 403 -1.62 -6.00 -52.73
CA HIS A 403 -1.53 -5.47 -54.09
C HIS A 403 -0.10 -5.53 -54.64
N ALA A 404 0.90 -5.07 -53.87
CA ALA A 404 2.31 -5.09 -54.26
C ALA A 404 2.79 -6.51 -54.56
N GLN A 405 2.42 -7.49 -53.73
CA GLN A 405 2.74 -8.91 -53.95
C GLN A 405 2.15 -9.42 -55.28
N SER A 406 0.86 -9.14 -55.51
CA SER A 406 0.18 -9.57 -56.75
C SER A 406 0.79 -8.94 -58.02
N LEU A 407 1.22 -7.70 -57.97
CA LEU A 407 1.86 -6.99 -59.07
C LEU A 407 3.28 -7.53 -59.32
N TYR A 408 4.04 -7.81 -58.27
CA TYR A 408 5.37 -8.36 -58.34
C TYR A 408 5.36 -9.78 -58.93
N ASP A 409 4.43 -10.63 -58.49
CA ASP A 409 4.29 -12.00 -58.97
C ASP A 409 3.95 -12.04 -60.49
N ARG A 410 3.28 -11.01 -61.00
CA ARG A 410 2.98 -10.84 -62.44
C ARG A 410 4.10 -10.13 -63.19
N GLY A 411 5.17 -9.75 -62.54
CA GLY A 411 6.27 -9.00 -63.16
C GLY A 411 5.95 -7.56 -63.55
N GLN A 412 4.90 -6.95 -62.97
CA GLN A 412 4.43 -5.58 -63.24
C GLN A 412 5.12 -4.51 -62.43
N ILE A 413 5.75 -4.88 -61.32
CA ILE A 413 6.60 -3.99 -60.51
C ILE A 413 7.92 -4.68 -60.16
N ASP A 414 8.93 -3.88 -59.85
CA ASP A 414 10.22 -4.35 -59.35
C ASP A 414 10.14 -4.80 -57.89
N LEU A 415 11.23 -5.38 -57.38
CA LEU A 415 11.35 -5.82 -55.97
C LEU A 415 11.24 -4.68 -54.97
N LEU A 416 11.73 -3.50 -55.31
CA LEU A 416 11.81 -2.37 -54.37
C LEU A 416 10.46 -1.93 -53.78
N PRO A 417 9.38 -1.71 -54.58
CA PRO A 417 8.07 -1.41 -54.06
C PRO A 417 7.48 -2.51 -53.15
N LEU A 418 7.76 -3.78 -53.43
CA LEU A 418 7.35 -4.88 -52.57
C LEU A 418 8.05 -4.85 -51.23
N LEU A 419 9.39 -4.71 -51.18
CA LEU A 419 10.14 -4.59 -49.93
C LEU A 419 9.72 -3.35 -49.13
N ASP A 420 9.39 -2.26 -49.78
CA ASP A 420 8.90 -1.05 -49.12
C ASP A 420 7.54 -1.30 -48.48
N ALA A 421 6.59 -1.90 -49.19
CA ALA A 421 5.28 -2.30 -48.64
C ALA A 421 5.43 -3.26 -47.42
N GLN A 422 6.36 -4.20 -47.48
CA GLN A 422 6.65 -5.10 -46.35
C GLN A 422 7.18 -4.34 -45.13
N ARG A 423 8.08 -3.36 -45.30
CA ARG A 423 8.62 -2.54 -44.22
C ARG A 423 7.53 -1.65 -43.58
N VAL A 424 6.72 -0.99 -44.40
CA VAL A 424 5.61 -0.17 -43.91
C VAL A 424 4.65 -1.01 -43.10
N ARG A 425 4.24 -2.19 -43.61
CA ARG A 425 3.38 -3.11 -42.88
C ARG A 425 3.97 -3.52 -41.55
N LEU A 426 5.26 -3.89 -41.51
CA LEU A 426 5.96 -4.26 -40.26
C LEU A 426 5.88 -3.11 -39.25
N SER A 427 6.29 -1.92 -39.64
CA SER A 427 6.32 -0.75 -38.78
C SER A 427 4.93 -0.39 -38.22
N VAL A 428 3.91 -0.38 -39.07
CA VAL A 428 2.54 -0.03 -38.66
C VAL A 428 1.92 -1.10 -37.77
N ARG A 429 2.14 -2.40 -38.08
CA ARG A 429 1.65 -3.50 -37.26
C ARG A 429 2.28 -3.50 -35.86
N ILE A 430 3.58 -3.26 -35.77
CA ILE A 430 4.28 -3.06 -34.48
C ILE A 430 3.64 -1.91 -33.73
N GLY A 431 3.51 -0.74 -34.37
CA GLY A 431 2.92 0.43 -33.74
C GLY A 431 1.47 0.22 -33.27
N ALA A 432 0.65 -0.53 -34.03
CA ALA A 432 -0.73 -0.83 -33.64
C ALA A 432 -0.78 -1.78 -32.42
N ASN A 433 0.08 -2.79 -32.35
CA ASN A 433 0.17 -3.68 -31.20
C ASN A 433 0.67 -2.95 -29.95
N ASP A 434 1.66 -2.06 -30.11
CA ASP A 434 2.20 -1.25 -29.00
C ASP A 434 1.12 -0.29 -28.47
N ALA A 435 0.38 0.40 -29.35
CA ALA A 435 -0.69 1.29 -28.95
C ALA A 435 -1.83 0.55 -28.22
N ASN A 436 -2.23 -0.62 -28.69
CA ASN A 436 -3.23 -1.43 -27.99
C ASN A 436 -2.74 -1.86 -26.60
N THR A 437 -1.49 -2.29 -26.51
CA THR A 437 -0.90 -2.68 -25.21
C THR A 437 -0.82 -1.49 -24.29
N GLN A 438 -0.40 -0.32 -24.77
CA GLN A 438 -0.31 0.90 -23.97
C GLN A 438 -1.70 1.35 -23.47
N ALA A 439 -2.74 1.32 -24.31
CA ALA A 439 -4.09 1.62 -23.90
C ALA A 439 -4.62 0.70 -22.78
N LEU A 440 -4.23 -0.60 -22.79
CA LEU A 440 -4.52 -1.51 -21.68
C LEU A 440 -3.77 -1.09 -20.39
N LEU A 441 -2.49 -0.71 -20.52
CA LEU A 441 -1.69 -0.26 -19.38
C LEU A 441 -2.24 1.06 -18.79
N ASP A 442 -2.62 2.00 -19.64
CA ASP A 442 -3.20 3.28 -19.21
C ASP A 442 -4.56 3.09 -18.53
N SER A 443 -5.35 2.10 -19.01
CA SER A 443 -6.60 1.76 -18.32
C SER A 443 -6.36 1.16 -16.92
N VAL A 444 -5.33 0.35 -16.71
CA VAL A 444 -4.93 -0.14 -15.38
C VAL A 444 -4.48 1.03 -14.50
N GLN A 445 -3.69 1.95 -15.05
CA GLN A 445 -3.24 3.13 -14.32
C GLN A 445 -4.42 4.00 -13.88
N LEU A 446 -5.45 4.16 -14.73
CA LEU A 446 -6.67 4.87 -14.36
C LEU A 446 -7.39 4.19 -13.18
N TYR A 447 -7.60 2.86 -13.23
CA TYR A 447 -8.24 2.14 -12.11
C TYR A 447 -7.42 2.23 -10.82
N LYS A 448 -6.09 2.20 -10.92
CA LYS A 448 -5.18 2.42 -9.79
C LYS A 448 -5.34 3.85 -9.23
N ALA A 449 -5.39 4.87 -10.09
CA ALA A 449 -5.57 6.27 -9.68
C ALA A 449 -6.94 6.50 -9.03
N LEU A 450 -7.98 5.81 -9.48
CA LEU A 450 -9.32 5.84 -8.89
C LEU A 450 -9.43 5.09 -7.55
N GLY A 451 -8.39 4.35 -7.15
CA GLY A 451 -8.30 3.69 -5.86
C GLY A 451 -9.16 2.43 -5.72
N GLY A 452 -9.69 1.85 -6.82
CA GLY A 452 -10.54 0.67 -6.79
C GLY A 452 -9.79 -0.66 -6.85
N GLY A 453 -10.39 -1.72 -6.29
CA GLY A 453 -9.89 -3.10 -6.40
C GLY A 453 -9.48 -3.78 -5.09
N TRP A 454 -9.24 -3.04 -4.03
CA TRP A 454 -8.94 -3.59 -2.71
C TRP A 454 -10.20 -4.03 -1.95
N GLU A 455 -11.33 -3.41 -2.21
CA GLU A 455 -12.62 -3.62 -1.53
C GLU A 455 -13.12 -5.06 -1.67
N VAL A 456 -12.85 -5.69 -2.80
CA VAL A 456 -13.26 -7.08 -3.10
C VAL A 456 -12.65 -8.09 -2.12
N PHE A 457 -11.53 -7.74 -1.50
CA PHE A 457 -10.79 -8.63 -0.60
C PHE A 457 -10.98 -8.30 0.89
N GLU A 458 -11.83 -7.31 1.21
CA GLU A 458 -12.23 -7.05 2.59
C GLU A 458 -13.19 -8.14 3.08
N PRO A 459 -13.09 -8.55 4.36
CA PRO A 459 -14.11 -9.44 4.92
C PRO A 459 -15.48 -8.75 4.86
N SER A 460 -16.46 -9.39 4.27
CA SER A 460 -17.82 -8.87 4.21
C SER A 460 -18.31 -8.56 5.63
N THR A 461 -18.49 -7.28 5.94
CA THR A 461 -19.13 -6.82 7.17
C THR A 461 -20.64 -7.01 7.08
N THR A 462 -21.10 -8.24 6.81
CA THR A 462 -22.50 -8.57 7.01
C THR A 462 -22.67 -8.77 8.51
N PRO A 463 -23.51 -7.99 9.23
CA PRO A 463 -23.80 -8.28 10.62
C PRO A 463 -24.40 -9.67 10.67
N THR A 464 -23.70 -10.61 11.29
CA THR A 464 -24.29 -11.92 11.62
C THR A 464 -25.53 -11.63 12.45
N ALA A 465 -26.70 -11.80 11.82
CA ALA A 465 -27.98 -11.70 12.52
C ALA A 465 -27.89 -12.61 13.75
N ALA A 466 -28.00 -12.01 14.92
CA ALA A 466 -28.01 -12.70 16.19
C ALA A 466 -28.99 -13.84 16.07
N GLN A 467 -28.51 -15.08 16.18
CA GLN A 467 -29.35 -16.26 16.35
C GLN A 467 -30.21 -16.00 17.56
N SER A 468 -31.45 -15.65 17.32
CA SER A 468 -32.52 -15.65 18.34
C SER A 468 -32.57 -17.04 18.95
N LYS A 469 -32.07 -17.18 20.18
CA LYS A 469 -32.32 -18.32 21.02
C LYS A 469 -33.83 -18.43 21.21
N GLN A 470 -34.49 -19.26 20.41
CA GLN A 470 -35.77 -19.84 20.77
C GLN A 470 -35.52 -20.77 21.95
N SER A 471 -35.99 -20.37 23.11
CA SER A 471 -36.19 -21.25 24.27
C SER A 471 -37.33 -22.21 23.92
N PRO A 472 -37.20 -23.52 24.06
CA PRO A 472 -38.35 -24.40 24.09
C PRO A 472 -38.94 -24.35 25.50
N ASN A 473 -40.18 -23.86 25.61
CA ASN A 473 -41.09 -24.16 26.71
C ASN A 473 -41.50 -25.63 26.68
N SER A 474 -41.22 -26.33 27.74
CA SER A 474 -42.12 -27.34 28.38
C SER A 474 -41.52 -27.74 29.73
#